data_3c984cfc63f9d67935761e87f27a0cec
#
_entry.id   3c984cfc63f9d67935761e87f27a0cec
#
_cell.length_a   1.000
_cell.length_b   1.000
_cell.length_c   1.000
_cell.angle_alpha   90.00
_cell.angle_beta   90.00
_cell.angle_gamma   90.00
#
_symmetry.space_group_name_H-M   'P 1'
#
loop_
_entity.id
_entity.type
_entity.pdbx_description
1 polymer ?
#
loop_
_entity_poly.entity_id
_entity_poly.type
_entity_poly.pdbx_seq_one_letter_code
_entity_poly.pdbx_strand_id
1 'polypeptide(L)'
;MGHIADILKYEGDNTTFVWKHPCEDFNNYTQLIVHETQEAVLFLNGQALDLFGPGRHTLETQNTPLLSGLLNRTTNGETPFHCEVYFINKTEQMAIRWGTDSQAQFLEPTYHFPLSLGASGEMSLRVLDARRLLLRLVGTAPVLDQQTLAAYFRAFLMARVKTYIAQFMQANTVSIFELDAHMLDFSQALQQQLAPDFADYGVELVRFFVTNLARPDGEAQYEKFKELHFRKYADIAEAQLRQQTDLIQAQTEAQKSSD
;
A
#
# COMPACT_ATOMS: atom_id res chain seq x y z
N MET A 1 19.69 -33.01 21.39
CA MET A 1 19.50 -32.06 22.49
C MET A 1 19.41 -30.69 21.87
N GLY A 2 18.21 -30.06 21.88
CA GLY A 2 18.02 -28.72 21.36
C GLY A 2 18.85 -27.71 22.18
N HIS A 3 19.51 -26.81 21.52
CA HIS A 3 20.26 -25.73 22.15
C HIS A 3 19.26 -24.73 22.73
N ILE A 4 19.25 -24.53 24.02
CA ILE A 4 18.44 -23.52 24.68
C ILE A 4 19.13 -22.16 24.46
N ALA A 5 18.45 -21.24 23.79
CA ALA A 5 19.01 -19.92 23.52
C ALA A 5 18.90 -19.02 24.78
N ASP A 6 19.99 -18.38 25.16
CA ASP A 6 20.01 -17.43 26.27
C ASP A 6 19.51 -16.03 25.84
N ILE A 7 19.74 -15.67 24.57
CA ILE A 7 19.36 -14.37 24.02
C ILE A 7 18.69 -14.53 22.66
N LEU A 8 17.49 -13.97 22.53
CA LEU A 8 16.73 -13.91 21.28
C LEU A 8 16.69 -12.47 20.78
N LYS A 9 17.17 -12.24 19.56
CA LYS A 9 17.16 -10.93 18.89
C LYS A 9 17.17 -11.08 17.38
N TYR A 10 16.76 -10.03 16.68
CA TYR A 10 16.84 -9.93 15.24
C TYR A 10 17.58 -8.65 14.81
N GLU A 11 18.65 -8.81 14.05
CA GLU A 11 19.49 -7.72 13.53
C GLU A 11 19.63 -7.83 12.01
N GLY A 12 18.52 -8.10 11.32
CA GLY A 12 18.47 -8.21 9.86
C GLY A 12 18.26 -6.87 9.16
N ASP A 13 17.98 -6.94 7.87
CA ASP A 13 17.76 -5.77 7.04
C ASP A 13 16.37 -5.13 7.27
N ASN A 14 16.19 -3.90 6.73
CA ASN A 14 14.94 -3.17 6.84
C ASN A 14 13.89 -3.57 5.79
N THR A 15 14.19 -4.49 4.90
CA THR A 15 13.24 -4.96 3.88
C THR A 15 12.41 -6.15 4.32
N THR A 16 12.71 -6.71 5.48
CA THR A 16 11.96 -7.80 6.09
C THR A 16 10.91 -7.25 7.06
N PHE A 17 9.66 -7.64 6.85
CA PHE A 17 8.54 -7.29 7.75
C PHE A 17 8.45 -8.21 8.95
N VAL A 18 8.60 -9.51 8.72
CA VAL A 18 8.43 -10.55 9.74
C VAL A 18 9.55 -11.56 9.60
N TRP A 19 10.15 -11.92 10.71
CA TRP A 19 11.17 -12.95 10.78
C TRP A 19 10.94 -13.86 11.99
N LYS A 20 10.91 -15.15 11.73
CA LYS A 20 10.79 -16.17 12.78
C LYS A 20 12.18 -16.55 13.29
N HIS A 21 12.38 -16.45 14.60
CA HIS A 21 13.62 -16.93 15.21
C HIS A 21 13.74 -18.45 15.08
N PRO A 22 14.91 -19.00 14.70
CA PRO A 22 15.09 -20.43 14.50
C PRO A 22 15.02 -21.26 15.80
N CYS A 23 15.26 -20.63 16.96
CA CYS A 23 15.16 -21.30 18.25
C CYS A 23 13.72 -21.32 18.72
N GLU A 24 13.22 -22.51 19.09
CA GLU A 24 11.85 -22.72 19.55
C GLU A 24 11.80 -23.23 21.00
N ASP A 25 12.96 -23.55 21.59
CA ASP A 25 13.07 -24.04 22.97
C ASP A 25 13.75 -22.99 23.85
N PHE A 26 13.07 -22.51 24.87
CA PHE A 26 13.62 -21.57 25.85
C PHE A 26 13.23 -21.93 27.28
N ASN A 27 13.85 -21.24 28.22
CA ASN A 27 13.60 -21.35 29.65
C ASN A 27 13.23 -20.00 30.28
N ASN A 28 12.97 -19.99 31.57
CA ASN A 28 12.60 -18.78 32.31
C ASN A 28 13.69 -17.74 32.41
N TYR A 29 14.88 -17.99 31.92
CA TYR A 29 16.03 -17.06 31.95
C TYR A 29 16.35 -16.50 30.57
N THR A 30 15.71 -17.00 29.52
CA THR A 30 15.92 -16.53 28.16
C THR A 30 15.56 -15.04 28.06
N GLN A 31 16.47 -14.26 27.49
CA GLN A 31 16.29 -12.83 27.28
C GLN A 31 15.82 -12.56 25.87
N LEU A 32 14.78 -11.74 25.74
CA LEU A 32 14.26 -11.24 24.47
C LEU A 32 14.66 -9.78 24.33
N ILE A 33 15.43 -9.47 23.28
CA ILE A 33 15.83 -8.11 22.96
C ILE A 33 15.04 -7.63 21.75
N VAL A 34 14.23 -6.60 21.95
CA VAL A 34 13.42 -5.97 20.89
C VAL A 34 13.94 -4.56 20.66
N HIS A 35 14.39 -4.28 19.43
CA HIS A 35 14.87 -2.95 19.07
C HIS A 35 13.72 -1.94 18.97
N GLU A 36 14.06 -0.63 19.01
CA GLU A 36 13.08 0.47 19.02
C GLU A 36 12.08 0.42 17.88
N THR A 37 12.48 -0.12 16.73
CA THR A 37 11.65 -0.22 15.53
C THR A 37 10.94 -1.55 15.38
N GLN A 38 10.97 -2.40 16.40
CA GLN A 38 10.45 -3.76 16.35
C GLN A 38 9.38 -4.01 17.40
N GLU A 39 8.63 -5.08 17.18
CA GLU A 39 7.86 -5.83 18.16
C GLU A 39 8.24 -7.31 18.06
N ALA A 40 8.02 -8.06 19.13
CA ALA A 40 8.14 -9.52 19.11
C ALA A 40 6.85 -10.15 19.58
N VAL A 41 6.47 -11.28 18.97
CA VAL A 41 5.26 -12.02 19.29
C VAL A 41 5.62 -13.47 19.57
N LEU A 42 5.15 -14.00 20.70
CA LEU A 42 5.17 -15.43 20.99
C LEU A 42 4.00 -16.09 20.25
N PHE A 43 4.29 -17.20 19.60
CA PHE A 43 3.32 -17.90 18.76
C PHE A 43 3.36 -19.40 19.05
N LEU A 44 2.20 -20.00 19.28
CA LEU A 44 2.10 -21.43 19.57
C LEU A 44 0.79 -21.99 19.00
N ASN A 45 0.89 -23.13 18.33
CA ASN A 45 -0.26 -23.88 17.81
C ASN A 45 -1.25 -23.01 17.00
N GLY A 46 -0.74 -22.14 16.14
CA GLY A 46 -1.56 -21.26 15.31
C GLY A 46 -2.14 -20.05 16.06
N GLN A 47 -1.72 -19.81 17.30
CA GLN A 47 -2.19 -18.68 18.11
C GLN A 47 -1.08 -17.66 18.36
N ALA A 48 -1.37 -16.39 18.10
CA ALA A 48 -0.51 -15.28 18.48
C ALA A 48 -0.77 -14.95 19.96
N LEU A 49 0.26 -15.09 20.78
CA LEU A 49 0.16 -14.92 22.22
C LEU A 49 0.72 -13.57 22.67
N ASP A 50 1.68 -13.59 23.62
CA ASP A 50 2.23 -12.38 24.22
C ASP A 50 3.01 -11.53 23.19
N LEU A 51 2.79 -10.23 23.24
CA LEU A 51 3.44 -9.24 22.40
C LEU A 51 4.37 -8.38 23.25
N PHE A 52 5.60 -8.18 22.78
CA PHE A 52 6.62 -7.39 23.45
C PHE A 52 7.02 -6.18 22.60
N GLY A 53 6.97 -5.01 23.20
CA GLY A 53 7.49 -3.78 22.64
C GLY A 53 9.02 -3.66 22.79
N PRO A 54 9.61 -2.53 22.35
CA PRO A 54 11.04 -2.28 22.47
C PRO A 54 11.57 -2.46 23.89
N GLY A 55 12.75 -3.03 24.01
CA GLY A 55 13.42 -3.24 25.27
C GLY A 55 13.99 -4.65 25.45
N ARG A 56 14.51 -4.90 26.66
CA ARG A 56 14.96 -6.22 27.09
C ARG A 56 13.88 -6.83 27.98
N HIS A 57 13.48 -8.05 27.64
CA HIS A 57 12.45 -8.77 28.37
C HIS A 57 12.96 -10.16 28.76
N THR A 58 12.71 -10.57 30.00
CA THR A 58 12.97 -11.94 30.45
C THR A 58 11.71 -12.76 30.17
N LEU A 59 11.88 -13.91 29.52
CA LEU A 59 10.77 -14.84 29.21
C LEU A 59 10.46 -15.69 30.43
N GLU A 60 9.73 -15.14 31.36
CA GLU A 60 9.27 -15.83 32.58
C GLU A 60 7.73 -15.80 32.67
N THR A 61 7.17 -16.62 33.53
CA THR A 61 5.72 -16.78 33.69
C THR A 61 4.97 -15.46 33.89
N GLN A 62 5.57 -14.52 34.64
CA GLN A 62 4.97 -13.21 34.91
C GLN A 62 4.86 -12.32 33.67
N ASN A 63 5.81 -12.46 32.73
CA ASN A 63 5.90 -11.66 31.51
C ASN A 63 5.24 -12.33 30.30
N THR A 64 4.80 -13.58 30.46
CA THR A 64 4.19 -14.39 29.39
C THR A 64 2.85 -14.99 29.83
N PRO A 65 1.87 -14.15 30.24
CA PRO A 65 0.62 -14.68 30.83
C PRO A 65 -0.20 -15.51 29.85
N LEU A 66 -0.23 -15.17 28.57
CA LEU A 66 -0.99 -15.91 27.56
C LEU A 66 -0.33 -17.26 27.25
N LEU A 67 0.99 -17.25 27.03
CA LEU A 67 1.76 -18.48 26.81
C LEU A 67 1.70 -19.40 28.03
N SER A 68 1.92 -18.87 29.21
CA SER A 68 1.91 -19.65 30.47
C SER A 68 0.54 -20.25 30.76
N GLY A 69 -0.53 -19.48 30.46
CA GLY A 69 -1.89 -20.00 30.60
C GLY A 69 -2.19 -21.18 29.67
N LEU A 70 -1.66 -21.14 28.45
CA LEU A 70 -1.80 -22.24 27.49
C LEU A 70 -0.95 -23.47 27.89
N LEU A 71 0.31 -23.25 28.25
CA LEU A 71 1.25 -24.29 28.64
C LEU A 71 0.81 -25.01 29.92
N ASN A 72 0.30 -24.31 30.93
CA ASN A 72 -0.19 -24.87 32.15
C ASN A 72 -1.37 -25.86 31.96
N ARG A 73 -2.12 -25.67 30.86
CA ARG A 73 -3.19 -26.61 30.50
C ARG A 73 -2.67 -27.91 29.86
N THR A 74 -1.50 -27.88 29.26
CA THR A 74 -0.96 -28.97 28.43
C THR A 74 0.22 -29.70 29.07
N THR A 75 1.04 -29.01 29.89
CA THR A 75 2.33 -29.55 30.39
C THR A 75 2.51 -29.51 31.90
N ASN A 76 1.51 -29.15 32.68
CA ASN A 76 1.61 -28.96 34.14
C ASN A 76 2.71 -27.96 34.57
N GLY A 77 3.08 -27.04 33.71
CA GLY A 77 4.04 -25.98 34.03
C GLY A 77 5.52 -26.36 33.95
N GLU A 78 5.87 -27.45 33.29
CA GLU A 78 7.27 -27.82 33.12
C GLU A 78 8.04 -26.86 32.21
N THR A 79 9.29 -26.54 32.60
CA THR A 79 10.28 -25.79 31.81
C THR A 79 11.41 -26.74 31.38
N PRO A 80 11.97 -26.60 30.14
CA PRO A 80 11.79 -25.54 29.13
C PRO A 80 10.46 -25.62 28.40
N PHE A 81 10.00 -24.50 27.87
CA PHE A 81 8.82 -24.46 27.04
C PHE A 81 9.16 -24.23 25.56
N HIS A 82 8.27 -24.76 24.73
CA HIS A 82 8.40 -24.72 23.29
C HIS A 82 7.37 -23.75 22.71
N CYS A 83 7.84 -22.74 22.00
CA CYS A 83 6.99 -21.85 21.19
C CYS A 83 7.83 -21.14 20.13
N GLU A 84 7.15 -20.54 19.18
CA GLU A 84 7.79 -19.74 18.12
C GLU A 84 7.87 -18.27 18.54
N VAL A 85 8.95 -17.59 18.15
CA VAL A 85 9.12 -16.15 18.34
C VAL A 85 9.25 -15.48 16.99
N TYR A 86 8.35 -14.55 16.72
CA TYR A 86 8.38 -13.72 15.52
C TYR A 86 8.79 -12.31 15.88
N PHE A 87 9.75 -11.76 15.11
CA PHE A 87 10.14 -10.36 15.17
C PHE A 87 9.45 -9.60 14.03
N ILE A 88 8.84 -8.48 14.36
CA ILE A 88 8.06 -7.66 13.46
C ILE A 88 8.75 -6.32 13.30
N ASN A 89 9.08 -5.95 12.06
CA ASN A 89 9.59 -4.62 11.74
C ASN A 89 8.43 -3.63 11.66
N LYS A 90 8.43 -2.62 12.52
CA LYS A 90 7.40 -1.56 12.59
C LYS A 90 7.73 -0.32 11.79
N THR A 91 8.88 -0.32 11.11
CA THR A 91 9.31 0.80 10.28
C THR A 91 8.46 0.90 9.02
N GLU A 92 8.15 2.11 8.60
CA GLU A 92 7.56 2.34 7.28
C GLU A 92 8.54 1.92 6.18
N GLN A 93 8.10 1.00 5.32
CA GLN A 93 8.88 0.54 4.18
C GLN A 93 8.38 1.21 2.91
N MET A 94 9.26 1.95 2.28
CA MET A 94 8.99 2.83 1.14
C MET A 94 9.36 2.16 -0.18
N ALA A 95 8.96 2.79 -1.28
CA ALA A 95 9.31 2.40 -2.65
C ALA A 95 8.92 0.96 -3.01
N ILE A 96 7.83 0.45 -2.46
CA ILE A 96 7.28 -0.84 -2.86
C ILE A 96 6.50 -0.65 -4.15
N ARG A 97 6.94 -1.31 -5.22
CA ARG A 97 6.33 -1.17 -6.54
C ARG A 97 5.04 -1.97 -6.65
N TRP A 98 4.07 -1.38 -7.31
CA TRP A 98 2.82 -2.02 -7.69
C TRP A 98 2.48 -1.72 -9.15
N GLY A 99 1.66 -2.55 -9.77
CA GLY A 99 1.19 -2.35 -11.14
C GLY A 99 0.03 -3.27 -11.46
N THR A 100 -0.81 -2.86 -12.41
CA THR A 100 -1.87 -3.71 -12.94
C THR A 100 -1.30 -4.66 -13.99
N ASP A 101 -1.70 -5.93 -13.92
CA ASP A 101 -1.28 -6.98 -14.87
C ASP A 101 -2.03 -6.90 -16.20
N SER A 102 -3.22 -6.33 -16.16
CA SER A 102 -4.07 -6.08 -17.30
C SER A 102 -4.75 -4.73 -17.16
N GLN A 103 -5.25 -4.22 -18.27
CA GLN A 103 -5.93 -2.93 -18.30
C GLN A 103 -7.36 -3.03 -17.78
N ALA A 104 -7.80 -1.99 -17.06
CA ALA A 104 -9.21 -1.78 -16.77
C ALA A 104 -9.92 -1.31 -18.04
N GLN A 105 -11.09 -1.90 -18.32
CA GLN A 105 -11.92 -1.53 -19.47
C GLN A 105 -13.22 -0.90 -18.99
N PHE A 106 -13.51 0.31 -19.44
CA PHE A 106 -14.71 1.06 -19.09
C PHE A 106 -14.98 2.15 -20.13
N LEU A 107 -16.15 2.76 -20.06
CA LEU A 107 -16.48 3.91 -20.92
C LEU A 107 -15.80 5.16 -20.38
N GLU A 108 -15.07 5.85 -21.25
CA GLU A 108 -14.48 7.14 -20.94
C GLU A 108 -15.60 8.14 -20.61
N PRO A 109 -15.52 8.88 -19.46
CA PRO A 109 -16.68 9.61 -18.96
C PRO A 109 -17.07 10.87 -19.76
N THR A 110 -16.16 11.45 -20.55
CA THR A 110 -16.42 12.66 -21.32
C THR A 110 -16.90 12.36 -22.72
N TYR A 111 -16.25 11.42 -23.41
CA TYR A 111 -16.50 11.13 -24.84
C TYR A 111 -17.22 9.78 -25.06
N HIS A 112 -17.42 9.01 -24.01
CA HIS A 112 -18.18 7.73 -24.03
C HIS A 112 -17.67 6.68 -25.02
N PHE A 113 -16.36 6.62 -25.21
CA PHE A 113 -15.73 5.55 -25.99
C PHE A 113 -15.15 4.48 -25.05
N PRO A 114 -15.02 3.22 -25.51
CA PRO A 114 -14.36 2.17 -24.74
C PRO A 114 -12.89 2.53 -24.48
N LEU A 115 -12.52 2.62 -23.21
CA LEU A 115 -11.16 2.94 -22.78
C LEU A 115 -10.55 1.74 -22.06
N SER A 116 -9.31 1.42 -22.41
CA SER A 116 -8.46 0.48 -21.69
C SER A 116 -7.33 1.23 -21.00
N LEU A 117 -7.24 1.10 -19.68
CA LEU A 117 -6.29 1.86 -18.87
C LEU A 117 -5.59 0.97 -17.85
N GLY A 118 -4.25 0.95 -17.90
CA GLY A 118 -3.41 0.36 -16.87
C GLY A 118 -2.77 1.44 -16.00
N ALA A 119 -2.32 1.05 -14.82
CA ALA A 119 -1.63 1.96 -13.90
C ALA A 119 -0.53 1.24 -13.14
N SER A 120 0.48 1.99 -12.76
CA SER A 120 1.55 1.52 -11.89
C SER A 120 2.10 2.66 -11.04
N GLY A 121 2.84 2.30 -10.00
CA GLY A 121 3.44 3.28 -9.14
C GLY A 121 4.15 2.66 -7.96
N GLU A 122 4.21 3.41 -6.88
CA GLU A 122 4.86 3.01 -5.64
C GLU A 122 3.93 3.20 -4.46
N MET A 123 4.14 2.40 -3.43
CA MET A 123 3.42 2.49 -2.16
C MET A 123 4.39 2.33 -0.99
N SER A 124 3.99 2.80 0.17
CA SER A 124 4.68 2.51 1.41
C SER A 124 3.75 1.81 2.40
N LEU A 125 4.30 0.82 3.08
CA LEU A 125 3.58 -0.03 4.02
C LEU A 125 4.26 -0.04 5.38
N ARG A 126 3.44 -0.17 6.42
CA ARG A 126 3.89 -0.36 7.80
C ARG A 126 3.02 -1.40 8.48
N VAL A 127 3.58 -2.22 9.34
CA VAL A 127 2.79 -3.15 10.14
C VAL A 127 2.00 -2.37 11.18
N LEU A 128 0.69 -2.49 11.12
CA LEU A 128 -0.25 -1.85 12.06
C LEU A 128 -0.57 -2.77 13.25
N ASP A 129 -0.87 -4.02 12.96
CA ASP A 129 -1.25 -5.04 13.95
C ASP A 129 -0.47 -6.33 13.67
N ALA A 130 0.56 -6.57 14.49
CA ALA A 130 1.47 -7.71 14.31
C ALA A 130 0.75 -9.06 14.46
N ARG A 131 -0.15 -9.20 15.41
CA ARG A 131 -0.91 -10.45 15.62
C ARG A 131 -1.81 -10.76 14.44
N ARG A 132 -2.50 -9.76 13.91
CA ARG A 132 -3.37 -9.93 12.75
C ARG A 132 -2.58 -10.31 11.51
N LEU A 133 -1.42 -9.68 11.29
CA LEU A 133 -0.53 -10.00 10.18
C LEU A 133 -0.05 -11.46 10.25
N LEU A 134 0.39 -11.90 11.42
CA LEU A 134 0.83 -13.28 11.65
C LEU A 134 -0.28 -14.29 11.36
N LEU A 135 -1.47 -14.04 11.86
CA LEU A 135 -2.61 -14.94 11.68
C LEU A 135 -3.11 -15.00 10.25
N ARG A 136 -2.99 -13.91 9.51
CA ARG A 136 -3.53 -13.79 8.15
C ARG A 136 -2.55 -14.21 7.05
N LEU A 137 -1.27 -13.88 7.19
CA LEU A 137 -0.32 -13.98 6.08
C LEU A 137 0.88 -14.88 6.33
N VAL A 138 1.35 -14.99 7.55
CA VAL A 138 2.62 -15.69 7.79
C VAL A 138 2.45 -17.21 7.77
N GLY A 139 1.39 -17.72 8.37
CA GLY A 139 1.15 -19.15 8.40
C GLY A 139 2.37 -19.93 8.88
N THR A 140 2.98 -20.72 8.00
CA THR A 140 4.18 -21.52 8.29
C THR A 140 5.46 -20.90 7.71
N ALA A 141 5.37 -19.79 6.99
CA ALA A 141 6.53 -19.15 6.38
C ALA A 141 7.42 -18.48 7.45
N PRO A 142 8.74 -18.77 7.48
CA PRO A 142 9.65 -18.22 8.47
C PRO A 142 10.03 -16.76 8.23
N VAL A 143 9.80 -16.24 7.03
CA VAL A 143 10.17 -14.87 6.62
C VAL A 143 9.08 -14.27 5.76
N LEU A 144 8.75 -13.01 6.02
CA LEU A 144 7.89 -12.18 5.19
C LEU A 144 8.64 -10.90 4.82
N ASP A 145 9.15 -10.83 3.60
CA ASP A 145 9.82 -9.64 3.05
C ASP A 145 8.87 -8.79 2.19
N GLN A 146 9.37 -7.66 1.69
CA GLN A 146 8.62 -6.75 0.84
C GLN A 146 8.08 -7.43 -0.42
N GLN A 147 8.89 -8.27 -1.08
CA GLN A 147 8.49 -8.94 -2.31
C GLN A 147 7.38 -9.97 -2.07
N THR A 148 7.48 -10.73 -1.00
CA THR A 148 6.48 -11.74 -0.62
C THR A 148 5.17 -11.05 -0.24
N LEU A 149 5.23 -9.98 0.53
CA LEU A 149 4.04 -9.22 0.91
C LEU A 149 3.37 -8.58 -0.32
N ALA A 150 4.15 -7.96 -1.20
CA ALA A 150 3.64 -7.41 -2.45
C ALA A 150 2.99 -8.49 -3.34
N ALA A 151 3.57 -9.68 -3.38
CA ALA A 151 3.00 -10.82 -4.11
C ALA A 151 1.65 -11.28 -3.53
N TYR A 152 1.51 -11.32 -2.22
CA TYR A 152 0.24 -11.65 -1.57
C TYR A 152 -0.86 -10.65 -1.87
N PHE A 153 -0.52 -9.36 -1.94
CA PHE A 153 -1.49 -8.32 -2.25
C PHE A 153 -1.73 -8.12 -3.76
N ARG A 154 -0.94 -8.72 -4.63
CA ARG A 154 -1.02 -8.49 -6.08
C ARG A 154 -2.42 -8.71 -6.65
N ALA A 155 -2.99 -9.89 -6.47
CA ALA A 155 -4.31 -10.22 -7.03
C ALA A 155 -5.40 -9.29 -6.50
N PHE A 156 -5.36 -9.00 -5.23
CA PHE A 156 -6.27 -8.09 -4.56
C PHE A 156 -6.11 -6.64 -5.05
N LEU A 157 -4.88 -6.13 -5.14
CA LEU A 157 -4.60 -4.80 -5.70
C LEU A 157 -5.12 -4.67 -7.13
N MET A 158 -4.86 -5.67 -7.97
CA MET A 158 -5.29 -5.64 -9.37
C MET A 158 -6.79 -5.56 -9.51
N ALA A 159 -7.53 -6.37 -8.78
CA ALA A 159 -8.99 -6.35 -8.83
C ALA A 159 -9.56 -5.01 -8.34
N ARG A 160 -9.03 -4.49 -7.23
CA ARG A 160 -9.53 -3.28 -6.59
C ARG A 160 -9.11 -2.01 -7.32
N VAL A 161 -7.85 -1.89 -7.69
CA VAL A 161 -7.32 -0.70 -8.38
C VAL A 161 -8.05 -0.45 -9.70
N LYS A 162 -8.28 -1.48 -10.51
CA LYS A 162 -9.03 -1.34 -11.76
C LYS A 162 -10.43 -0.77 -11.54
N THR A 163 -11.14 -1.28 -10.55
CA THR A 163 -12.48 -0.80 -10.20
C THR A 163 -12.44 0.66 -9.73
N TYR A 164 -11.50 0.99 -8.87
CA TYR A 164 -11.40 2.35 -8.31
C TYR A 164 -10.95 3.39 -9.32
N ILE A 165 -10.11 3.02 -10.29
CA ILE A 165 -9.75 3.89 -11.43
C ILE A 165 -11.01 4.30 -12.18
N ALA A 166 -11.82 3.33 -12.60
CA ALA A 166 -13.05 3.59 -13.32
C ALA A 166 -14.04 4.44 -12.50
N GLN A 167 -14.23 4.10 -11.24
CA GLN A 167 -15.11 4.85 -10.33
C GLN A 167 -14.65 6.29 -10.09
N PHE A 168 -13.36 6.52 -9.92
CA PHE A 168 -12.80 7.86 -9.74
C PHE A 168 -13.06 8.73 -10.96
N MET A 169 -12.77 8.24 -12.15
CA MET A 169 -12.97 9.00 -13.40
C MET A 169 -14.44 9.32 -13.62
N GLN A 170 -15.33 8.36 -13.40
CA GLN A 170 -16.77 8.55 -13.57
C GLN A 170 -17.35 9.51 -12.53
N ALA A 171 -16.99 9.37 -11.25
CA ALA A 171 -17.50 10.19 -10.17
C ALA A 171 -17.09 11.67 -10.28
N ASN A 172 -15.88 11.92 -10.78
CA ASN A 172 -15.33 13.27 -10.92
C ASN A 172 -15.46 13.82 -12.34
N THR A 173 -16.02 13.06 -13.26
CA THR A 173 -16.14 13.42 -14.69
C THR A 173 -14.81 13.88 -15.29
N VAL A 174 -13.72 13.17 -14.95
CA VAL A 174 -12.37 13.49 -15.43
C VAL A 174 -12.11 12.80 -16.75
N SER A 175 -11.78 13.57 -17.78
CA SER A 175 -11.33 13.04 -19.07
C SER A 175 -9.98 12.34 -18.92
N ILE A 176 -9.79 11.22 -19.66
CA ILE A 176 -8.48 10.57 -19.74
C ILE A 176 -7.37 11.52 -20.21
N PHE A 177 -7.70 12.50 -21.03
CA PHE A 177 -6.74 13.46 -21.57
C PHE A 177 -6.35 14.57 -20.58
N GLU A 178 -7.07 14.67 -19.45
CA GLU A 178 -6.82 15.61 -18.36
C GLU A 178 -6.40 14.93 -17.05
N LEU A 179 -6.36 13.60 -17.02
CA LEU A 179 -6.11 12.83 -15.80
C LEU A 179 -4.73 13.14 -15.18
N ASP A 180 -3.72 13.48 -15.99
CA ASP A 180 -2.39 13.83 -15.49
C ASP A 180 -2.41 15.03 -14.52
N ALA A 181 -3.29 15.99 -14.74
CA ALA A 181 -3.46 17.15 -13.85
C ALA A 181 -4.10 16.77 -12.50
N HIS A 182 -4.72 15.60 -12.40
CA HIS A 182 -5.42 15.11 -11.22
C HIS A 182 -4.72 13.92 -10.55
N MET A 183 -3.45 13.64 -10.86
CA MET A 183 -2.75 12.45 -10.39
C MET A 183 -2.62 12.38 -8.87
N LEU A 184 -2.42 13.51 -8.19
CA LEU A 184 -2.37 13.53 -6.72
C LEU A 184 -3.72 13.21 -6.10
N ASP A 185 -4.78 13.84 -6.57
CA ASP A 185 -6.14 13.56 -6.09
C ASP A 185 -6.55 12.12 -6.37
N PHE A 186 -6.18 11.62 -7.54
CA PHE A 186 -6.39 10.23 -7.94
C PHE A 186 -5.66 9.26 -7.00
N SER A 187 -4.38 9.51 -6.74
CA SER A 187 -3.57 8.71 -5.81
C SER A 187 -4.15 8.70 -4.39
N GLN A 188 -4.58 9.84 -3.89
CA GLN A 188 -5.19 9.95 -2.56
C GLN A 188 -6.54 9.23 -2.49
N ALA A 189 -7.36 9.34 -3.52
CA ALA A 189 -8.64 8.64 -3.59
C ALA A 189 -8.44 7.12 -3.59
N LEU A 190 -7.48 6.60 -4.35
CA LEU A 190 -7.12 5.18 -4.35
C LEU A 190 -6.58 4.73 -2.99
N GLN A 191 -5.72 5.51 -2.36
CA GLN A 191 -5.20 5.20 -1.03
C GLN A 191 -6.32 5.07 0.00
N GLN A 192 -7.27 5.99 0.01
CA GLN A 192 -8.42 5.95 0.93
C GLN A 192 -9.31 4.72 0.69
N GLN A 193 -9.50 4.32 -0.55
CA GLN A 193 -10.28 3.14 -0.90
C GLN A 193 -9.57 1.83 -0.55
N LEU A 194 -8.25 1.78 -0.70
CA LEU A 194 -7.44 0.58 -0.46
C LEU A 194 -7.05 0.40 1.01
N ALA A 195 -6.90 1.48 1.78
CA ALA A 195 -6.42 1.43 3.15
C ALA A 195 -7.18 0.46 4.07
N PRO A 196 -8.53 0.38 4.06
CA PRO A 196 -9.26 -0.59 4.86
C PRO A 196 -8.94 -2.04 4.51
N ASP A 197 -8.71 -2.34 3.23
CA ASP A 197 -8.38 -3.67 2.77
C ASP A 197 -7.01 -4.13 3.29
N PHE A 198 -6.02 -3.24 3.32
CA PHE A 198 -4.71 -3.52 3.93
C PHE A 198 -4.82 -3.67 5.45
N ALA A 199 -5.63 -2.84 6.10
CA ALA A 199 -5.83 -2.90 7.55
C ALA A 199 -6.42 -4.24 8.01
N ASP A 200 -7.24 -4.89 7.19
CA ASP A 200 -7.78 -6.22 7.45
C ASP A 200 -6.68 -7.29 7.60
N TYR A 201 -5.54 -7.07 6.99
CA TYR A 201 -4.34 -7.92 7.11
C TYR A 201 -3.34 -7.42 8.15
N GLY A 202 -3.69 -6.41 8.92
CA GLY A 202 -2.78 -5.84 9.92
C GLY A 202 -1.69 -4.93 9.36
N VAL A 203 -1.89 -4.43 8.14
CA VAL A 203 -0.94 -3.56 7.43
C VAL A 203 -1.56 -2.19 7.20
N GLU A 204 -0.80 -1.14 7.48
CA GLU A 204 -1.17 0.23 7.14
C GLU A 204 -0.61 0.60 5.77
N LEU A 205 -1.50 1.01 4.87
CA LEU A 205 -1.11 1.65 3.62
C LEU A 205 -0.84 3.13 3.93
N VAL A 206 0.42 3.48 4.15
CA VAL A 206 0.80 4.83 4.56
C VAL A 206 0.70 5.80 3.39
N ARG A 207 1.23 5.39 2.23
CA ARG A 207 1.23 6.18 0.99
C ARG A 207 0.93 5.29 -0.19
N PHE A 208 0.21 5.85 -1.15
CA PHE A 208 -0.07 5.18 -2.42
C PHE A 208 0.04 6.20 -3.56
N PHE A 209 0.96 5.96 -4.49
CA PHE A 209 1.19 6.84 -5.62
C PHE A 209 0.95 6.10 -6.93
N VAL A 210 0.17 6.73 -7.80
CA VAL A 210 0.09 6.38 -9.21
C VAL A 210 1.10 7.26 -9.94
N THR A 211 2.14 6.66 -10.49
CA THR A 211 3.22 7.39 -11.16
C THR A 211 3.19 7.24 -12.68
N ASN A 212 2.51 6.21 -13.17
CA ASN A 212 2.40 5.94 -14.59
C ASN A 212 1.02 5.40 -14.96
N LEU A 213 0.51 5.85 -16.11
CA LEU A 213 -0.73 5.36 -16.71
C LEU A 213 -0.41 4.74 -18.07
N ALA A 214 -0.79 3.49 -18.26
CA ALA A 214 -0.69 2.81 -19.54
C ALA A 214 -1.97 3.09 -20.35
N ARG A 215 -1.88 4.03 -21.27
CA ARG A 215 -2.97 4.45 -22.15
C ARG A 215 -2.94 3.66 -23.46
N PRO A 216 -4.07 3.52 -24.17
CA PRO A 216 -4.12 2.83 -25.45
C PRO A 216 -3.58 3.70 -26.59
N ASP A 217 -2.35 4.19 -26.46
CA ASP A 217 -1.70 4.99 -27.50
C ASP A 217 -1.62 4.24 -28.82
N GLY A 218 -1.95 4.90 -29.91
CA GLY A 218 -1.97 4.32 -31.26
C GLY A 218 -3.28 3.62 -31.64
N GLU A 219 -4.21 3.40 -30.72
CA GLU A 219 -5.54 2.92 -31.09
C GLU A 219 -6.35 4.02 -31.78
N ALA A 220 -6.96 3.69 -32.93
CA ALA A 220 -7.62 4.67 -33.79
C ALA A 220 -8.68 5.50 -33.06
N GLN A 221 -9.50 4.88 -32.23
CA GLN A 221 -10.57 5.56 -31.52
C GLN A 221 -10.05 6.48 -30.42
N TYR A 222 -9.05 6.02 -29.66
CA TYR A 222 -8.39 6.81 -28.64
C TYR A 222 -7.71 8.04 -29.24
N GLU A 223 -6.94 7.88 -30.31
CA GLU A 223 -6.24 8.97 -31.00
C GLU A 223 -7.22 9.97 -31.61
N LYS A 224 -8.33 9.50 -32.15
CA LYS A 224 -9.39 10.37 -32.67
C LYS A 224 -9.97 11.30 -31.60
N PHE A 225 -10.34 10.76 -30.45
CA PHE A 225 -10.89 11.58 -29.36
C PHE A 225 -9.85 12.45 -28.67
N LYS A 226 -8.60 12.01 -28.61
CA LYS A 226 -7.47 12.82 -28.17
C LYS A 226 -7.29 14.06 -29.05
N GLU A 227 -7.29 13.87 -30.35
CA GLU A 227 -7.21 14.98 -31.32
C GLU A 227 -8.39 15.95 -31.17
N LEU A 228 -9.61 15.44 -31.08
CA LEU A 228 -10.81 16.25 -30.87
C LEU A 228 -10.76 17.05 -29.56
N HIS A 229 -10.27 16.44 -28.50
CA HIS A 229 -10.14 17.09 -27.20
C HIS A 229 -9.19 18.30 -27.26
N PHE A 230 -8.01 18.12 -27.81
CA PHE A 230 -7.01 19.19 -27.93
C PHE A 230 -7.42 20.27 -28.99
N ARG A 231 -8.09 19.86 -30.04
CA ARG A 231 -8.64 20.80 -31.02
C ARG A 231 -9.69 21.73 -30.40
N LYS A 232 -10.54 21.23 -29.54
CA LYS A 232 -11.52 22.02 -28.79
C LYS A 232 -10.86 23.15 -28.00
N TYR A 233 -9.75 22.88 -27.31
CA TYR A 233 -9.01 23.90 -26.59
C TYR A 233 -8.32 24.92 -27.54
N ALA A 234 -7.78 24.46 -28.65
CA ALA A 234 -7.22 25.34 -29.66
C ALA A 234 -8.28 26.28 -30.23
N ASP A 235 -9.46 25.78 -30.54
CA ASP A 235 -10.58 26.60 -31.07
C ASP A 235 -11.05 27.62 -30.03
N ILE A 236 -11.13 27.28 -28.78
CA ILE A 236 -11.46 28.20 -27.70
C ILE A 236 -10.39 29.28 -27.55
N ALA A 237 -9.11 28.91 -27.58
CA ALA A 237 -8.00 29.87 -27.52
C ALA A 237 -8.01 30.84 -28.71
N GLU A 238 -8.26 30.34 -29.92
CA GLU A 238 -8.39 31.18 -31.11
C GLU A 238 -9.57 32.17 -31.02
N ALA A 239 -10.73 31.68 -30.53
CA ALA A 239 -11.90 32.52 -30.30
C ALA A 239 -11.62 33.63 -29.30
N GLN A 240 -10.93 33.34 -28.21
CA GLN A 240 -10.53 34.34 -27.22
C GLN A 240 -9.55 35.37 -27.77
N LEU A 241 -8.57 34.95 -28.58
CA LEU A 241 -7.64 35.85 -29.25
C LEU A 241 -8.33 36.77 -30.23
N ARG A 242 -9.27 36.27 -31.03
CA ARG A 242 -10.08 37.09 -31.92
C ARG A 242 -10.88 38.14 -31.16
N GLN A 243 -11.52 37.77 -30.09
CA GLN A 243 -12.28 38.66 -29.22
C GLN A 243 -11.41 39.78 -28.65
N GLN A 244 -10.20 39.47 -28.20
CA GLN A 244 -9.25 40.46 -27.70
C GLN A 244 -8.78 41.40 -28.80
N THR A 245 -8.51 40.87 -29.98
CA THR A 245 -8.11 41.67 -31.16
C THR A 245 -9.22 42.63 -31.57
N ASP A 246 -10.46 42.17 -31.63
CA ASP A 246 -11.62 43.00 -31.97
C ASP A 246 -11.84 44.10 -30.93
N LEU A 247 -11.66 43.83 -29.64
CA LEU A 247 -11.74 44.84 -28.59
C LEU A 247 -10.65 45.90 -28.71
N ILE A 248 -9.43 45.51 -29.02
CA ILE A 248 -8.30 46.45 -29.24
C ILE A 248 -8.55 47.33 -30.46
N GLN A 249 -9.05 46.75 -31.55
CA GLN A 249 -9.40 47.49 -32.75
C GLN A 249 -10.52 48.50 -32.47
N ALA A 250 -11.58 48.11 -31.80
CA ALA A 250 -12.67 48.99 -31.43
C ALA A 250 -12.21 50.15 -30.54
N GLN A 251 -11.33 49.88 -29.58
CA GLN A 251 -10.73 50.94 -28.75
C GLN A 251 -9.86 51.91 -29.53
N THR A 252 -9.07 51.36 -30.47
CA THR A 252 -8.21 52.19 -31.33
C THR A 252 -9.03 53.09 -32.26
N GLU A 253 -10.11 52.56 -32.82
CA GLU A 253 -11.02 53.34 -33.67
C GLU A 253 -11.78 54.41 -32.87
N ALA A 254 -12.23 54.09 -31.66
CA ALA A 254 -12.86 55.06 -30.79
C ALA A 254 -11.93 56.21 -30.39
N GLN A 255 -10.64 55.96 -30.19
CA GLN A 255 -9.65 56.96 -29.90
C GLN A 255 -9.37 57.86 -31.13
N LYS A 256 -9.31 57.28 -32.34
CA LYS A 256 -9.11 58.03 -33.60
C LYS A 256 -10.31 58.91 -33.98
N SER A 257 -11.50 58.56 -33.48
CA SER A 257 -12.70 59.41 -33.78
C SER A 257 -12.93 60.49 -32.72
N SER A 258 -12.12 60.51 -31.64
CA SER A 258 -12.18 61.50 -30.57
C SER A 258 -11.14 62.65 -30.73
N ASP A 259 -10.20 62.51 -31.65
CA ASP A 259 -9.23 63.54 -32.07
C ASP A 259 -9.71 64.21 -33.37
#